data_0687aab818470d643f6a79c7917abd61
#
_entry.id   0687aab818470d643f6a79c7917abd61
#
_cell.length_a   1.000
_cell.length_b   1.000
_cell.length_c   1.000
_cell.angle_alpha   90.00
_cell.angle_beta   90.00
_cell.angle_gamma   90.00
#
_symmetry.space_group_name_H-M   'P 1'
#
loop_
_entity.id
_entity.type
_entity.pdbx_description
1 polymer ?
#
loop_
_entity_poly.entity_id
_entity_poly.type
_entity_poly.pdbx_seq_one_letter_code
_entity_poly.pdbx_strand_id
1 'polypeptide(L)'
;MKTFKDYTGTEGIDKVIECAPYINEIIIDTEIMSKIDSLSWLEMGAMIVKKHGEAFDKIRTALGNEKNENSVGLAYSAAQLMMDLLADKDTLDFFTSFAKTKA
;
A
#
# COMPACT_ATOMS: atom_id res chain seq x y z
N MET A 1 5.61 11.11 2.51
CA MET A 1 4.20 10.64 2.59
C MET A 1 3.91 10.12 3.98
N LYS A 2 2.74 10.41 4.51
CA LYS A 2 2.30 9.78 5.76
C LYS A 2 2.01 8.31 5.51
N THR A 3 2.43 7.47 6.44
CA THR A 3 2.25 6.01 6.38
C THR A 3 1.56 5.54 7.66
N PHE A 4 1.33 4.24 7.78
CA PHE A 4 0.73 3.68 8.99
C PHE A 4 1.56 3.94 10.24
N LYS A 5 2.86 4.14 10.10
CA LYS A 5 3.77 4.44 11.23
C LYS A 5 3.50 5.80 11.87
N ASP A 6 2.83 6.70 11.16
CA ASP A 6 2.50 8.03 11.67
C ASP A 6 1.28 8.04 12.57
N TYR A 7 0.60 6.92 12.69
CA TYR A 7 -0.60 6.77 13.52
C TYR A 7 -0.36 5.74 14.60
N THR A 8 -0.92 5.98 15.78
CA THR A 8 -0.74 5.10 16.95
C THR A 8 -2.09 4.81 17.61
N GLY A 9 -2.12 3.79 18.45
CA GLY A 9 -3.30 3.44 19.24
C GLY A 9 -4.52 3.12 18.39
N THR A 10 -5.70 3.52 18.85
CA THR A 10 -6.96 3.25 18.14
C THR A 10 -7.05 3.96 16.81
N GLU A 11 -6.45 5.15 16.70
CA GLU A 11 -6.40 5.87 15.43
C GLU A 11 -5.63 5.07 14.38
N GLY A 12 -4.52 4.46 14.76
CA GLY A 12 -3.75 3.60 13.88
C GLY A 12 -4.54 2.39 13.42
N ILE A 13 -5.28 1.77 14.33
CA ILE A 13 -6.14 0.64 14.00
C ILE A 13 -7.23 1.05 13.00
N ASP A 14 -7.86 2.20 13.23
CA ASP A 14 -8.89 2.72 12.32
C ASP A 14 -8.34 2.94 10.93
N LYS A 15 -7.12 3.49 10.81
CA LYS A 15 -6.48 3.70 9.52
C LYS A 15 -6.18 2.39 8.81
N VAL A 16 -5.71 1.40 9.54
CA VAL A 16 -5.44 0.06 9.00
C VAL A 16 -6.72 -0.56 8.44
N ILE A 17 -7.81 -0.51 9.21
CA ILE A 17 -9.09 -1.07 8.77
C ILE A 17 -9.62 -0.34 7.55
N GLU A 18 -9.55 0.99 7.55
CA GLU A 18 -10.02 1.83 6.44
C GLU A 18 -9.27 1.50 5.13
N CYS A 19 -7.96 1.26 5.22
CA CYS A 19 -7.13 0.99 4.06
C CYS A 19 -7.10 -0.48 3.64
N ALA A 20 -7.53 -1.40 4.49
CA ALA A 20 -7.36 -2.83 4.27
C ALA A 20 -7.89 -3.34 2.92
N PRO A 21 -9.10 -2.96 2.44
CA PRO A 21 -9.57 -3.45 1.14
C PRO A 21 -8.67 -3.04 -0.02
N TYR A 22 -8.11 -1.83 0.05
CA TYR A 22 -7.28 -1.28 -1.01
C TYR A 22 -5.87 -1.84 -1.00
N ILE A 23 -5.30 -2.02 0.18
CA ILE A 23 -3.99 -2.68 0.32
C ILE A 23 -4.11 -4.12 -0.14
N ASN A 24 -5.17 -4.77 0.24
CA ASN A 24 -5.43 -6.14 -0.17
C ASN A 24 -5.48 -6.30 -1.68
N GLU A 25 -6.15 -5.38 -2.37
CA GLU A 25 -6.20 -5.39 -3.84
C GLU A 25 -4.79 -5.43 -4.45
N ILE A 26 -3.85 -4.71 -3.85
CA ILE A 26 -2.48 -4.64 -4.34
C ILE A 26 -1.70 -5.91 -4.01
N ILE A 27 -1.76 -6.39 -2.78
CA ILE A 27 -0.93 -7.53 -2.36
C ILE A 27 -1.40 -8.87 -2.93
N ILE A 28 -2.64 -8.97 -3.38
CA ILE A 28 -3.10 -10.19 -4.07
C ILE A 28 -2.77 -10.18 -5.57
N ASP A 29 -2.24 -9.10 -6.09
CA ASP A 29 -1.83 -9.02 -7.50
C ASP A 29 -0.59 -9.89 -7.70
N THR A 30 -0.79 -11.05 -8.31
CA THR A 30 0.27 -12.03 -8.50
C THR A 30 1.38 -11.53 -9.40
N GLU A 31 1.08 -10.66 -10.35
CA GLU A 31 2.09 -10.08 -11.23
C GLU A 31 3.04 -9.18 -10.44
N ILE A 32 2.50 -8.32 -9.57
CA ILE A 32 3.32 -7.47 -8.71
C ILE A 32 4.16 -8.32 -7.76
N MET A 33 3.53 -9.24 -7.05
CA MET A 33 4.21 -10.04 -6.04
C MET A 33 5.26 -10.98 -6.63
N SER A 34 5.03 -11.48 -7.85
CA SER A 34 6.01 -12.36 -8.51
C SER A 34 7.27 -11.61 -8.96
N LYS A 35 7.18 -10.29 -9.14
CA LYS A 35 8.30 -9.48 -9.61
C LYS A 35 8.96 -8.66 -8.52
N ILE A 36 8.55 -8.85 -7.28
CA ILE A 36 8.98 -8.00 -6.16
C ILE A 36 10.48 -8.00 -5.96
N ASP A 37 11.15 -9.12 -6.23
CA ASP A 37 12.60 -9.27 -6.07
C ASP A 37 13.39 -8.87 -7.32
N SER A 38 12.71 -8.68 -8.45
CA SER A 38 13.38 -8.39 -9.72
C SER A 38 13.25 -6.95 -10.19
N LEU A 39 12.29 -6.19 -9.65
CA LEU A 39 12.09 -4.79 -9.99
C LEU A 39 12.80 -3.89 -8.98
N SER A 40 13.26 -2.73 -9.45
CA SER A 40 13.66 -1.68 -8.51
C SER A 40 12.41 -1.18 -7.77
N TRP A 41 12.62 -0.55 -6.60
CA TRP A 41 11.50 -0.03 -5.82
C TRP A 41 10.70 1.00 -6.61
N LEU A 42 11.37 1.84 -7.42
CA LEU A 42 10.65 2.83 -8.22
C LEU A 42 9.81 2.17 -9.32
N GLU A 43 10.33 1.13 -9.96
CA GLU A 43 9.56 0.36 -10.94
C GLU A 43 8.36 -0.32 -10.31
N MET A 44 8.54 -0.86 -9.10
CA MET A 44 7.45 -1.45 -8.31
C MET A 44 6.37 -0.41 -8.02
N GLY A 45 6.77 0.76 -7.55
CA GLY A 45 5.85 1.87 -7.30
C GLY A 45 5.10 2.30 -8.55
N ALA A 46 5.79 2.41 -9.67
CA ALA A 46 5.18 2.78 -10.94
C ALA A 46 4.13 1.74 -11.38
N MET A 47 4.43 0.46 -11.21
CA MET A 47 3.50 -0.62 -11.55
C MET A 47 2.24 -0.55 -10.67
N ILE A 48 2.38 -0.29 -9.37
CA ILE A 48 1.26 -0.13 -8.46
C ILE A 48 0.37 1.02 -8.88
N VAL A 49 0.95 2.17 -9.16
CA VAL A 49 0.19 3.36 -9.59
C VAL A 49 -0.52 3.10 -10.91
N LYS A 50 0.13 2.42 -11.84
CA LYS A 50 -0.45 2.14 -13.15
C LYS A 50 -1.61 1.13 -13.08
N LYS A 51 -1.45 0.08 -12.30
CA LYS A 51 -2.45 -1.00 -12.22
C LYS A 51 -3.52 -0.76 -11.14
N HIS A 52 -3.15 -0.10 -10.05
CA HIS A 52 -4.00 0.08 -8.86
C HIS A 52 -4.03 1.53 -8.40
N GLY A 53 -3.99 2.47 -9.34
CA GLY A 53 -3.93 3.90 -9.03
C GLY A 53 -5.09 4.38 -8.18
N GLU A 54 -6.30 3.91 -8.47
CA GLU A 54 -7.48 4.30 -7.71
C GLU A 54 -7.42 3.79 -6.27
N ALA A 55 -7.06 2.53 -6.08
CA ALA A 55 -6.88 1.95 -4.75
C ALA A 55 -5.78 2.69 -3.98
N PHE A 56 -4.66 2.99 -4.65
CA PHE A 56 -3.57 3.72 -4.04
C PHE A 56 -3.97 5.14 -3.62
N ASP A 57 -4.76 5.83 -4.45
CA ASP A 57 -5.27 7.15 -4.11
C ASP A 57 -6.16 7.12 -2.86
N LYS A 58 -6.97 6.09 -2.71
CA LYS A 58 -7.81 5.92 -1.53
C LYS A 58 -6.98 5.69 -0.28
N ILE A 59 -5.91 4.89 -0.38
CA ILE A 59 -4.97 4.67 0.72
C ILE A 59 -4.31 5.98 1.13
N ARG A 60 -3.78 6.73 0.17
CA ARG A 60 -3.11 8.00 0.44
C ARG A 60 -4.04 9.01 1.10
N THR A 61 -5.26 9.13 0.57
CA THR A 61 -6.26 10.06 1.11
C THR A 61 -6.64 9.67 2.54
N ALA A 62 -6.85 8.39 2.80
CA ALA A 62 -7.17 7.89 4.13
C ALA A 62 -6.06 8.19 5.14
N LEU A 63 -4.81 8.16 4.70
CA LEU A 63 -3.64 8.47 5.53
C LEU A 63 -3.36 9.97 5.63
N GLY A 64 -4.21 10.82 5.04
CA GLY A 64 -4.09 12.26 5.15
C GLY A 64 -3.13 12.91 4.16
N ASN A 65 -2.77 12.24 3.09
CA ASN A 65 -1.88 12.78 2.07
C ASN A 65 -2.65 13.56 1.00
N GLU A 66 -2.01 14.57 0.44
CA GLU A 66 -2.59 15.37 -0.63
C GLU A 66 -2.55 14.65 -1.97
N LYS A 67 -3.48 15.02 -2.88
CA LYS A 67 -3.61 14.37 -4.19
C LYS A 67 -2.67 14.88 -5.27
N ASN A 68 -1.89 15.93 -4.99
CA ASN A 68 -1.18 16.68 -6.03
C ASN A 68 0.28 16.29 -6.21
N GLU A 69 0.61 15.00 -6.12
CA GLU A 69 1.96 14.56 -6.43
C GLU A 69 2.13 14.38 -7.93
N ASN A 70 3.34 14.70 -8.44
CA ASN A 70 3.68 14.37 -9.81
C ASN A 70 3.90 12.86 -9.95
N SER A 71 4.02 12.39 -11.19
CA SER A 71 4.10 10.95 -11.47
C SER A 71 5.25 10.25 -10.76
N VAL A 72 6.42 10.89 -10.66
CA VAL A 72 7.59 10.31 -9.98
C VAL A 72 7.32 10.24 -8.47
N GLY A 73 6.74 11.30 -7.91
CA GLY A 73 6.39 11.33 -6.49
C GLY A 73 5.36 10.25 -6.15
N LEU A 74 4.37 10.03 -7.01
CA LEU A 74 3.38 8.96 -6.82
C LEU A 74 4.04 7.60 -6.81
N ALA A 75 4.93 7.33 -7.78
CA ALA A 75 5.64 6.05 -7.84
C ALA A 75 6.51 5.84 -6.61
N TYR A 76 7.17 6.90 -6.15
CA TYR A 76 8.01 6.85 -4.96
C TYR A 76 7.17 6.56 -3.71
N SER A 77 6.03 7.20 -3.59
CA SER A 77 5.12 6.99 -2.46
C SER A 77 4.56 5.56 -2.43
N ALA A 78 4.21 5.02 -3.60
CA ALA A 78 3.75 3.64 -3.70
C ALA A 78 4.86 2.65 -3.33
N ALA A 79 6.09 2.91 -3.76
CA ALA A 79 7.24 2.11 -3.39
C ALA A 79 7.47 2.14 -1.88
N GLN A 80 7.37 3.32 -1.27
CA GLN A 80 7.53 3.48 0.17
C GLN A 80 6.48 2.66 0.94
N LEU A 81 5.25 2.70 0.49
CA LEU A 81 4.17 1.90 1.09
C LEU A 81 4.50 0.41 1.05
N MET A 82 4.95 -0.08 -0.11
CA MET A 82 5.31 -1.49 -0.25
C MET A 82 6.50 -1.88 0.61
N MET A 83 7.51 -1.03 0.69
CA MET A 83 8.67 -1.26 1.55
C MET A 83 8.23 -1.40 3.01
N ASP A 84 7.36 -0.52 3.47
CA ASP A 84 6.86 -0.55 4.84
C ASP A 84 6.05 -1.83 5.12
N LEU A 85 5.21 -2.25 4.18
CA LEU A 85 4.42 -3.47 4.32
C LEU A 85 5.29 -4.72 4.36
N LEU A 86 6.30 -4.79 3.49
CA LEU A 86 7.17 -5.96 3.39
C LEU A 86 8.17 -6.05 4.53
N ALA A 87 8.50 -4.92 5.14
CA ALA A 87 9.41 -4.87 6.28
C ALA A 87 8.77 -5.40 7.57
N ASP A 88 7.43 -5.40 7.64
CA ASP A 88 6.69 -5.85 8.81
C ASP A 88 5.81 -7.04 8.42
N LYS A 89 6.29 -8.24 8.74
CA LYS A 89 5.58 -9.47 8.41
C LYS A 89 4.19 -9.53 9.03
N ASP A 90 4.04 -9.07 10.26
CA ASP A 90 2.76 -9.12 10.95
C ASP A 90 1.72 -8.24 10.25
N THR A 91 2.14 -7.06 9.79
CA THR A 91 1.28 -6.17 9.02
C THR A 91 0.88 -6.81 7.70
N LEU A 92 1.83 -7.40 6.99
CA LEU A 92 1.56 -8.09 5.73
C LEU A 92 0.60 -9.27 5.94
N ASP A 93 0.83 -10.05 6.97
CA ASP A 93 -0.02 -11.20 7.31
C ASP A 93 -1.44 -10.75 7.65
N PHE A 94 -1.59 -9.62 8.35
CA PHE A 94 -2.90 -9.05 8.64
C PHE A 94 -3.68 -8.75 7.36
N PHE A 95 -3.07 -8.04 6.43
CA PHE A 95 -3.75 -7.69 5.17
C PHE A 95 -4.04 -8.92 4.31
N THR A 96 -3.16 -9.89 4.30
CA THR A 96 -3.38 -11.15 3.59
C THR A 96 -4.55 -11.93 4.20
N SER A 97 -4.62 -11.98 5.52
CA SER A 97 -5.71 -12.65 6.25
C SER A 97 -7.05 -11.94 6.02
N PHE A 98 -7.03 -10.62 5.93
CA PHE A 98 -8.22 -9.83 5.64
C PHE A 98 -8.82 -10.23 4.29
N ALA A 99 -7.99 -10.49 3.28
CA ALA A 99 -8.45 -10.98 1.98
C ALA A 99 -9.20 -12.28 2.12
N LYS A 100 -8.64 -13.22 2.86
CA LYS A 100 -9.22 -14.55 3.04
C LYS A 100 -10.57 -14.47 3.76
N THR A 101 -10.69 -13.55 4.70
CA THR A 101 -11.93 -13.34 5.45
C THR A 101 -13.03 -12.75 4.56
N LYS A 102 -12.65 -11.89 3.64
CA LYS A 102 -13.58 -11.22 2.72
C LYS A 102 -13.96 -12.09 1.52
N ALA A 103 -13.14 -13.04 1.20
CA ALA A 103 -13.42 -13.97 0.13
C ALA A 103 -14.48 -14.98 0.55
#